data_f7595dedb323bdfe978dd9a2adee1eff
#
_entry.id   f7595dedb323bdfe978dd9a2adee1eff
#
_cell.length_a   1.000
_cell.length_b   1.000
_cell.length_c   1.000
_cell.angle_alpha   90.00
_cell.angle_beta   90.00
_cell.angle_gamma   90.00
#
_symmetry.space_group_name_H-M   'P 1'
#
loop_
_entity.id
_entity.type
_entity.pdbx_description
1 polymer ?
#
loop_
_entity_poly.entity_id
_entity_poly.type
_entity_poly.pdbx_seq_one_letter_code
_entity_poly.pdbx_strand_id
1 'polypeptide(L)'
;MTNSAAIGQQARTGAAGGRTDEATARRPGLVIAVDGPAGSGKSSAARGAACALGLRYLDTGAMYRALTWWLLASEVDLSSPAAIIEHAGCPAIEVGTDPVAPQIRMDGTDVAAPIRSREVSNAVSAVAAVPEVRSYLIGMQQQIIARERAAGAGIVAEGRDIGTVVAPDAPVKVFLTATEAVRASRRSADLAADPGATVEVTLAEQARRDASDAPQMARAADAVEIDTTGLGLAEVIAEIAALADARMAGAWRT
;
A
#
# COMPACT_ATOMS: atom_id res chain seq x y z
N MET A 1 -19.64 -64.33 -43.76
CA MET A 1 -19.24 -65.06 -42.56
C MET A 1 -18.43 -64.09 -41.76
N THR A 2 -18.83 -63.67 -40.76
CA THR A 2 -19.17 -63.77 -39.39
C THR A 2 -19.03 -62.39 -38.76
N ASN A 3 -20.02 -61.79 -38.42
CA ASN A 3 -20.61 -61.39 -37.13
C ASN A 3 -19.57 -61.19 -36.01
N SER A 4 -19.44 -59.95 -35.50
CA SER A 4 -19.11 -59.74 -34.10
C SER A 4 -19.64 -58.45 -33.54
N ALA A 5 -20.24 -58.60 -32.42
CA ALA A 5 -21.12 -57.73 -31.67
C ALA A 5 -20.53 -56.42 -31.17
N ALA A 6 -21.34 -55.40 -31.18
CA ALA A 6 -21.20 -54.18 -30.43
C ALA A 6 -21.38 -54.42 -28.92
N ILE A 7 -20.43 -54.02 -28.11
CA ILE A 7 -20.56 -53.86 -26.68
C ILE A 7 -20.55 -52.35 -26.37
N GLY A 8 -21.74 -51.88 -25.97
CA GLY A 8 -21.88 -50.51 -25.51
C GLY A 8 -21.17 -50.30 -24.18
N GLN A 9 -20.38 -49.22 -24.12
CA GLN A 9 -19.80 -48.73 -22.89
C GLN A 9 -20.45 -47.36 -22.59
N GLN A 10 -21.37 -47.41 -21.65
CA GLN A 10 -21.97 -46.21 -21.09
C GLN A 10 -20.89 -45.43 -20.36
N ALA A 11 -20.51 -44.29 -20.92
CA ALA A 11 -19.71 -43.30 -20.23
C ALA A 11 -20.55 -42.63 -19.14
N ARG A 12 -20.22 -42.90 -17.90
CA ARG A 12 -20.75 -42.17 -16.73
C ARG A 12 -20.21 -40.76 -16.84
N THR A 13 -21.09 -39.81 -17.14
CA THR A 13 -20.83 -38.37 -16.95
C THR A 13 -20.74 -38.12 -15.45
N GLY A 14 -19.49 -38.08 -14.95
CA GLY A 14 -19.18 -37.56 -13.65
C GLY A 14 -19.42 -36.05 -13.70
N ALA A 15 -20.45 -35.58 -13.04
CA ALA A 15 -20.65 -34.18 -12.75
C ALA A 15 -19.46 -33.70 -11.88
N ALA A 16 -18.47 -33.11 -12.51
CA ALA A 16 -17.50 -32.26 -11.83
C ALA A 16 -18.29 -31.07 -11.29
N GLY A 17 -18.54 -31.10 -9.99
CA GLY A 17 -19.10 -29.96 -9.28
C GLY A 17 -18.24 -28.73 -9.52
N GLY A 18 -18.73 -27.84 -10.36
CA GLY A 18 -18.24 -26.50 -10.46
C GLY A 18 -18.35 -25.87 -9.08
N ARG A 19 -17.21 -25.70 -8.38
CA ARG A 19 -17.15 -24.65 -7.40
C ARG A 19 -17.34 -23.38 -8.17
N THR A 20 -18.55 -22.91 -8.07
CA THR A 20 -18.92 -21.56 -8.47
C THR A 20 -17.89 -20.61 -7.86
N ASP A 21 -17.19 -19.91 -8.73
CA ASP A 21 -16.66 -18.61 -8.40
C ASP A 21 -17.79 -17.83 -7.71
N GLU A 22 -17.74 -17.78 -6.38
CA GLU A 22 -18.41 -16.74 -5.64
C GLU A 22 -17.75 -15.46 -6.14
N ALA A 23 -18.41 -14.86 -7.11
CA ALA A 23 -17.98 -13.62 -7.74
C ALA A 23 -17.61 -12.68 -6.62
N THR A 24 -16.32 -12.33 -6.53
CA THR A 24 -15.80 -11.32 -5.63
C THR A 24 -16.74 -10.12 -5.78
N ALA A 25 -17.61 -9.91 -4.78
CA ALA A 25 -18.68 -8.94 -4.88
C ALA A 25 -18.01 -7.61 -5.20
N ARG A 26 -18.24 -7.08 -6.42
CA ARG A 26 -17.68 -5.81 -6.85
C ARG A 26 -18.06 -4.77 -5.81
N ARG A 27 -17.07 -4.11 -5.23
CA ARG A 27 -17.23 -3.03 -4.25
C ARG A 27 -16.98 -1.68 -4.96
N PRO A 28 -17.92 -1.24 -5.85
CA PRO A 28 -17.69 -0.09 -6.72
C PRO A 28 -17.47 1.16 -5.90
N GLY A 29 -16.35 1.84 -6.17
CA GLY A 29 -16.02 3.10 -5.54
C GLY A 29 -15.60 3.03 -4.07
N LEU A 30 -15.43 1.84 -3.48
CA LEU A 30 -14.94 1.71 -2.11
C LEU A 30 -13.49 2.20 -2.02
N VAL A 31 -13.25 3.14 -1.10
CA VAL A 31 -11.90 3.59 -0.74
C VAL A 31 -11.60 3.14 0.68
N ILE A 32 -10.48 2.48 0.85
CA ILE A 32 -9.94 2.10 2.16
C ILE A 32 -8.65 2.87 2.37
N ALA A 33 -8.60 3.71 3.40
CA ALA A 33 -7.41 4.41 3.84
C ALA A 33 -6.69 3.59 4.92
N VAL A 34 -5.39 3.31 4.72
CA VAL A 34 -4.57 2.56 5.67
C VAL A 34 -3.36 3.41 6.05
N ASP A 35 -3.38 3.96 7.26
CA ASP A 35 -2.33 4.81 7.80
C ASP A 35 -1.57 4.14 8.94
N GLY A 36 -0.47 4.74 9.37
CA GLY A 36 0.31 4.28 10.53
C GLY A 36 1.83 4.43 10.35
N PRO A 37 2.65 4.21 11.39
CA PRO A 37 4.09 4.41 11.38
C PRO A 37 4.85 3.40 10.51
N ALA A 38 6.13 3.66 10.27
CA ALA A 38 7.01 2.74 9.54
C ALA A 38 7.12 1.40 10.28
N GLY A 39 7.10 0.27 9.56
CA GLY A 39 7.22 -1.07 10.15
C GLY A 39 5.94 -1.60 10.80
N SER A 40 4.80 -0.89 10.79
CA SER A 40 3.52 -1.40 11.30
C SER A 40 2.87 -2.49 10.43
N GLY A 41 3.46 -2.83 9.28
CA GLY A 41 2.93 -3.84 8.35
C GLY A 41 1.93 -3.32 7.32
N LYS A 42 1.76 -2.00 7.19
CA LYS A 42 0.78 -1.38 6.28
C LYS A 42 0.80 -1.91 4.86
N SER A 43 1.98 -1.90 4.22
CA SER A 43 2.09 -2.25 2.80
C SER A 43 1.67 -3.69 2.53
N SER A 44 2.09 -4.62 3.38
CA SER A 44 1.67 -6.02 3.27
C SER A 44 0.18 -6.19 3.55
N ALA A 45 -0.35 -5.54 4.59
CA ALA A 45 -1.76 -5.63 4.98
C ALA A 45 -2.68 -4.95 3.96
N ALA A 46 -2.36 -3.73 3.52
CA ALA A 46 -3.14 -2.98 2.54
C ALA A 46 -3.17 -3.69 1.17
N ARG A 47 -2.01 -4.17 0.72
CA ARG A 47 -1.91 -4.95 -0.51
C ARG A 47 -2.67 -6.27 -0.43
N GLY A 48 -2.52 -6.99 0.69
CA GLY A 48 -3.25 -8.24 0.94
C GLY A 48 -4.76 -8.02 1.00
N ALA A 49 -5.23 -6.97 1.67
CA ALA A 49 -6.63 -6.59 1.70
C ALA A 49 -7.16 -6.22 0.30
N ALA A 50 -6.37 -5.48 -0.49
CA ALA A 50 -6.73 -5.16 -1.88
C ALA A 50 -6.92 -6.44 -2.71
N CYS A 51 -6.00 -7.42 -2.61
CA CYS A 51 -6.13 -8.71 -3.28
C CYS A 51 -7.39 -9.47 -2.80
N ALA A 52 -7.59 -9.58 -1.48
CA ALA A 52 -8.71 -10.33 -0.89
C ALA A 52 -10.07 -9.73 -1.26
N LEU A 53 -10.15 -8.41 -1.37
CA LEU A 53 -11.38 -7.67 -1.66
C LEU A 53 -11.59 -7.40 -3.17
N GLY A 54 -10.64 -7.78 -4.04
CA GLY A 54 -10.69 -7.48 -5.48
C GLY A 54 -10.60 -5.99 -5.80
N LEU A 55 -9.87 -5.23 -4.96
CA LEU A 55 -9.68 -3.79 -5.08
C LEU A 55 -8.34 -3.44 -5.73
N ARG A 56 -8.21 -2.21 -6.20
CA ARG A 56 -6.93 -1.61 -6.59
C ARG A 56 -6.08 -1.29 -5.36
N TYR A 57 -4.81 -1.02 -5.58
CA TYR A 57 -3.84 -0.72 -4.51
C TYR A 57 -2.98 0.48 -4.87
N LEU A 58 -2.74 1.36 -3.91
CA LEU A 58 -1.86 2.53 -4.04
C LEU A 58 -0.91 2.63 -2.86
N ASP A 59 0.40 2.45 -3.11
CA ASP A 59 1.48 2.74 -2.17
C ASP A 59 1.92 4.20 -2.36
N THR A 60 1.38 5.11 -1.54
CA THR A 60 1.77 6.53 -1.62
C THR A 60 3.19 6.76 -1.16
N GLY A 61 3.68 5.95 -0.22
CA GLY A 61 5.06 5.99 0.23
C GLY A 61 6.07 5.67 -0.88
N ALA A 62 5.70 4.80 -1.82
CA ALA A 62 6.53 4.53 -2.99
C ALA A 62 6.68 5.78 -3.89
N MET A 63 5.67 6.64 -4.00
CA MET A 63 5.74 7.87 -4.79
C MET A 63 6.75 8.85 -4.19
N TYR A 64 6.71 9.08 -2.87
CA TYR A 64 7.71 9.91 -2.18
C TYR A 64 9.13 9.34 -2.32
N ARG A 65 9.28 8.02 -2.19
CA ARG A 65 10.56 7.33 -2.35
C ARG A 65 11.08 7.41 -3.78
N ALA A 66 10.22 7.30 -4.78
CA ALA A 66 10.59 7.41 -6.18
C ALA A 66 11.13 8.81 -6.50
N LEU A 67 10.44 9.84 -6.05
CA LEU A 67 10.93 11.21 -6.18
C LEU A 67 12.27 11.41 -5.43
N THR A 68 12.39 10.88 -4.20
CA THR A 68 13.63 10.96 -3.43
C THR A 68 14.79 10.27 -4.15
N TRP A 69 14.55 9.08 -4.69
CA TRP A 69 15.54 8.35 -5.47
C TRP A 69 16.01 9.15 -6.69
N TRP A 70 15.08 9.76 -7.42
CA TRP A 70 15.40 10.57 -8.58
C TRP A 70 16.20 11.82 -8.21
N LEU A 71 15.83 12.51 -7.14
CA LEU A 71 16.56 13.67 -6.63
C LEU A 71 18.00 13.30 -6.22
N LEU A 72 18.19 12.17 -5.53
CA LEU A 72 19.51 11.65 -5.18
C LEU A 72 20.33 11.31 -6.42
N ALA A 73 19.74 10.60 -7.39
CA ALA A 73 20.39 10.24 -8.63
C ALA A 73 20.76 11.45 -9.50
N SER A 74 20.06 12.57 -9.32
CA SER A 74 20.32 13.86 -9.95
C SER A 74 21.25 14.77 -9.13
N GLU A 75 21.84 14.26 -8.05
CA GLU A 75 22.75 14.96 -7.14
C GLU A 75 22.17 16.28 -6.57
N VAL A 76 20.83 16.32 -6.38
CA VAL A 76 20.14 17.46 -5.78
C VAL A 76 20.42 17.52 -4.28
N ASP A 77 20.75 18.70 -3.76
CA ASP A 77 20.96 18.92 -2.33
C ASP A 77 19.63 18.83 -1.56
N LEU A 78 19.40 17.69 -0.89
CA LEU A 78 18.19 17.45 -0.09
C LEU A 78 18.15 18.23 1.23
N SER A 79 19.22 18.93 1.62
CA SER A 79 19.20 19.87 2.74
C SER A 79 18.61 21.24 2.37
N SER A 80 18.45 21.52 1.07
CA SER A 80 17.87 22.73 0.52
C SER A 80 16.45 22.52 0.03
N PRO A 81 15.41 22.97 0.76
CA PRO A 81 14.02 22.91 0.27
C PRO A 81 13.84 23.58 -1.09
N ALA A 82 14.55 24.69 -1.36
CA ALA A 82 14.48 25.38 -2.64
C ALA A 82 14.99 24.52 -3.80
N ALA A 83 16.09 23.78 -3.62
CA ALA A 83 16.61 22.88 -4.62
C ALA A 83 15.65 21.69 -4.86
N ILE A 84 15.03 21.16 -3.81
CA ILE A 84 14.02 20.11 -3.94
C ILE A 84 12.82 20.61 -4.75
N ILE A 85 12.29 21.80 -4.45
CA ILE A 85 11.13 22.39 -5.12
C ILE A 85 11.42 22.60 -6.61
N GLU A 86 12.59 23.14 -6.94
CA GLU A 86 13.00 23.40 -8.32
C GLU A 86 12.99 22.13 -9.18
N HIS A 87 13.32 20.97 -8.59
CA HIS A 87 13.49 19.72 -9.32
C HIS A 87 12.30 18.74 -9.17
N ALA A 88 11.45 18.92 -8.16
CA ALA A 88 10.41 17.94 -7.81
C ALA A 88 9.37 17.68 -8.92
N GLY A 89 9.11 18.67 -9.77
CA GLY A 89 8.18 18.57 -10.89
C GLY A 89 8.80 18.11 -12.21
N CYS A 90 10.12 17.88 -12.25
CA CYS A 90 10.81 17.53 -13.49
C CYS A 90 10.54 16.09 -13.97
N PRO A 91 10.58 15.04 -13.10
CA PRO A 91 10.41 13.68 -13.55
C PRO A 91 8.94 13.28 -13.70
N ALA A 92 8.67 12.41 -14.67
CA ALA A 92 7.38 11.75 -14.81
C ALA A 92 7.29 10.55 -13.84
N ILE A 93 6.33 10.60 -12.92
CA ILE A 93 6.05 9.51 -11.97
C ILE A 93 4.88 8.68 -12.52
N GLU A 94 5.11 7.41 -12.80
CA GLU A 94 4.08 6.47 -13.24
C GLU A 94 3.81 5.44 -12.15
N VAL A 95 2.53 5.29 -11.76
CA VAL A 95 2.11 4.39 -10.68
C VAL A 95 1.06 3.41 -11.19
N GLY A 96 1.37 2.13 -11.09
CA GLY A 96 0.41 1.04 -11.31
C GLY A 96 -0.41 0.76 -10.06
N THR A 97 -1.68 0.38 -10.25
CA THR A 97 -2.64 0.10 -9.16
C THR A 97 -3.01 -1.38 -9.03
N ASP A 98 -2.31 -2.27 -9.72
CA ASP A 98 -2.50 -3.71 -9.59
C ASP A 98 -1.91 -4.21 -8.26
N PRO A 99 -2.71 -4.77 -7.33
CA PRO A 99 -2.19 -5.28 -6.07
C PRO A 99 -1.30 -6.53 -6.23
N VAL A 100 -1.44 -7.28 -7.32
CA VAL A 100 -0.62 -8.48 -7.59
C VAL A 100 0.76 -8.07 -8.10
N ALA A 101 0.81 -7.07 -8.98
CA ALA A 101 2.03 -6.56 -9.60
C ALA A 101 2.13 -5.03 -9.48
N PRO A 102 2.32 -4.47 -8.27
CA PRO A 102 2.44 -3.04 -8.09
C PRO A 102 3.67 -2.52 -8.83
N GLN A 103 3.50 -1.44 -9.58
CA GLN A 103 4.56 -0.84 -10.40
C GLN A 103 4.76 0.61 -10.01
N ILE A 104 6.02 1.04 -10.06
CA ILE A 104 6.39 2.44 -9.96
C ILE A 104 7.57 2.72 -10.90
N ARG A 105 7.42 3.74 -11.74
CA ARG A 105 8.45 4.14 -12.69
C ARG A 105 8.73 5.63 -12.57
N MET A 106 9.96 5.99 -12.87
CA MET A 106 10.45 7.36 -13.00
C MET A 106 11.00 7.54 -14.41
N ASP A 107 10.44 8.44 -15.19
CA ASP A 107 10.83 8.65 -16.60
C ASP A 107 10.91 7.33 -17.39
N GLY A 108 9.89 6.46 -17.20
CA GLY A 108 9.80 5.15 -17.84
C GLY A 108 10.69 4.06 -17.23
N THR A 109 11.62 4.39 -16.33
CA THR A 109 12.51 3.43 -15.66
C THR A 109 11.81 2.80 -14.45
N ASP A 110 11.81 1.47 -14.34
CA ASP A 110 11.30 0.78 -13.15
C ASP A 110 12.23 1.03 -11.95
N VAL A 111 11.64 1.59 -10.89
CA VAL A 111 12.37 1.95 -9.67
C VAL A 111 11.88 1.20 -8.43
N ALA A 112 11.07 0.15 -8.59
CA ALA A 112 10.48 -0.60 -7.47
C ALA A 112 11.52 -1.18 -6.49
N ALA A 113 12.68 -1.62 -6.99
CA ALA A 113 13.77 -2.12 -6.16
C ALA A 113 14.64 -0.98 -5.57
N PRO A 114 15.20 -0.04 -6.36
CA PRO A 114 16.10 0.99 -5.83
C PRO A 114 15.45 1.92 -4.81
N ILE A 115 14.15 2.21 -4.89
CA ILE A 115 13.46 3.06 -3.92
C ILE A 115 13.37 2.45 -2.51
N ARG A 116 13.69 1.18 -2.35
CA ARG A 116 13.69 0.48 -1.06
C ARG A 116 15.06 0.47 -0.38
N SER A 117 16.07 1.05 -1.02
CA SER A 117 17.42 1.18 -0.46
C SER A 117 17.38 1.92 0.89
N ARG A 118 18.41 1.69 1.69
CA ARG A 118 18.60 2.39 2.97
C ARG A 118 18.83 3.89 2.77
N GLU A 119 19.58 4.25 1.71
CA GLU A 119 19.83 5.64 1.34
C GLU A 119 18.52 6.40 1.10
N VAL A 120 17.66 5.92 0.20
CA VAL A 120 16.33 6.50 -0.06
C VAL A 120 15.48 6.50 1.21
N SER A 121 15.54 5.43 2.00
CA SER A 121 14.77 5.32 3.25
C SER A 121 15.16 6.37 4.28
N ASN A 122 16.43 6.75 4.36
CA ASN A 122 16.92 7.75 5.28
C ASN A 122 16.68 9.20 4.78
N ALA A 123 16.57 9.38 3.48
CA ALA A 123 16.40 10.71 2.85
C ALA A 123 14.93 11.10 2.65
N VAL A 124 14.01 10.14 2.52
CA VAL A 124 12.62 10.38 2.09
C VAL A 124 11.85 11.34 3.00
N SER A 125 12.12 11.36 4.30
CA SER A 125 11.41 12.24 5.23
C SER A 125 11.76 13.72 5.00
N ALA A 126 13.00 14.04 4.58
CA ALA A 126 13.39 15.40 4.23
C ALA A 126 12.60 15.91 2.99
N VAL A 127 12.46 15.07 1.97
CA VAL A 127 11.68 15.39 0.77
C VAL A 127 10.19 15.48 1.10
N ALA A 128 9.66 14.56 1.90
CA ALA A 128 8.26 14.55 2.31
C ALA A 128 7.87 15.71 3.26
N ALA A 129 8.83 16.36 3.90
CA ALA A 129 8.59 17.54 4.74
C ALA A 129 8.36 18.82 3.94
N VAL A 130 8.72 18.86 2.64
CA VAL A 130 8.57 20.03 1.78
C VAL A 130 7.09 20.20 1.37
N PRO A 131 6.42 21.31 1.72
CA PRO A 131 4.98 21.47 1.48
C PRO A 131 4.59 21.40 0.00
N GLU A 132 5.41 21.93 -0.89
CA GLU A 132 5.18 21.96 -2.34
C GLU A 132 5.24 20.53 -2.92
N VAL A 133 6.21 19.74 -2.48
CA VAL A 133 6.31 18.31 -2.84
C VAL A 133 5.07 17.55 -2.37
N ARG A 134 4.64 17.81 -1.13
CA ARG A 134 3.42 17.20 -0.61
C ARG A 134 2.21 17.56 -1.44
N SER A 135 2.02 18.85 -1.72
CA SER A 135 0.87 19.32 -2.53
C SER A 135 0.84 18.67 -3.90
N TYR A 136 2.00 18.56 -4.56
CA TYR A 136 2.15 17.90 -5.86
C TYR A 136 1.78 16.42 -5.79
N LEU A 137 2.39 15.66 -4.87
CA LEU A 137 2.16 14.22 -4.76
C LEU A 137 0.76 13.88 -4.24
N ILE A 138 0.21 14.65 -3.30
CA ILE A 138 -1.17 14.50 -2.83
C ILE A 138 -2.16 14.71 -4.00
N GLY A 139 -1.95 15.71 -4.83
CA GLY A 139 -2.76 15.93 -6.03
C GLY A 139 -2.74 14.73 -6.98
N MET A 140 -1.57 14.13 -7.22
CA MET A 140 -1.46 12.91 -8.02
C MET A 140 -2.19 11.72 -7.38
N GLN A 141 -2.04 11.52 -6.07
CA GLN A 141 -2.70 10.45 -5.32
C GLN A 141 -4.22 10.56 -5.41
N GLN A 142 -4.76 11.76 -5.22
CA GLN A 142 -6.19 12.06 -5.35
C GLN A 142 -6.69 11.79 -6.77
N GLN A 143 -5.94 12.15 -7.80
CA GLN A 143 -6.28 11.86 -9.19
C GLN A 143 -6.31 10.36 -9.47
N ILE A 144 -5.35 9.59 -8.94
CA ILE A 144 -5.33 8.12 -9.08
C ILE A 144 -6.58 7.52 -8.43
N ILE A 145 -6.88 7.90 -7.18
CA ILE A 145 -8.07 7.42 -6.46
C ILE A 145 -9.35 7.77 -7.22
N ALA A 146 -9.47 9.00 -7.70
CA ALA A 146 -10.63 9.45 -8.46
C ALA A 146 -10.80 8.68 -9.77
N ARG A 147 -9.71 8.43 -10.50
CA ARG A 147 -9.70 7.65 -11.73
C ARG A 147 -10.19 6.21 -11.50
N GLU A 148 -9.69 5.53 -10.46
CA GLU A 148 -10.10 4.16 -10.15
C GLU A 148 -11.58 4.11 -9.74
N ARG A 149 -12.05 5.08 -8.94
CA ARG A 149 -13.48 5.22 -8.59
C ARG A 149 -14.34 5.43 -9.83
N ALA A 150 -13.95 6.31 -10.74
CA ALA A 150 -14.67 6.58 -11.98
C ALA A 150 -14.73 5.37 -12.92
N ALA A 151 -13.70 4.50 -12.88
CA ALA A 151 -13.69 3.23 -13.58
C ALA A 151 -14.56 2.13 -12.92
N GLY A 152 -15.27 2.46 -11.83
CA GLY A 152 -16.08 1.51 -11.07
C GLY A 152 -15.27 0.54 -10.22
N ALA A 153 -13.97 0.79 -10.04
CA ALA A 153 -13.11 0.04 -9.13
C ALA A 153 -13.07 0.70 -7.75
N GLY A 154 -12.90 -0.10 -6.69
CA GLY A 154 -12.49 0.40 -5.40
C GLY A 154 -10.97 0.36 -5.27
N ILE A 155 -10.43 1.02 -4.24
CA ILE A 155 -9.00 1.11 -4.02
C ILE A 155 -8.64 1.11 -2.53
N VAL A 156 -7.55 0.41 -2.18
CA VAL A 156 -6.88 0.52 -0.89
C VAL A 156 -5.67 1.42 -1.09
N ALA A 157 -5.63 2.55 -0.41
CA ALA A 157 -4.49 3.47 -0.41
C ALA A 157 -3.80 3.42 0.97
N GLU A 158 -2.48 3.33 0.97
CA GLU A 158 -1.69 3.35 2.20
C GLU A 158 -0.74 4.52 2.28
N GLY A 159 -0.50 5.01 3.50
CA GLY A 159 0.42 6.14 3.73
C GLY A 159 0.60 6.53 5.18
N ARG A 160 0.53 7.85 5.44
CA ARG A 160 0.62 8.47 6.76
C ARG A 160 -0.60 9.34 7.08
N ASP A 161 -1.22 9.89 6.05
CA ASP A 161 -2.28 10.89 6.11
C ASP A 161 -3.37 10.64 5.07
N ILE A 162 -3.54 9.36 4.70
CA ILE A 162 -4.55 9.01 3.68
C ILE A 162 -5.94 9.36 4.20
N GLY A 163 -6.27 8.93 5.41
CA GLY A 163 -7.59 9.15 6.02
C GLY A 163 -7.85 10.58 6.48
N THR A 164 -6.81 11.44 6.55
CA THR A 164 -6.96 12.84 6.98
C THR A 164 -6.84 13.85 5.85
N VAL A 165 -6.00 13.57 4.83
CA VAL A 165 -5.64 14.54 3.79
C VAL A 165 -5.93 14.04 2.38
N VAL A 166 -5.49 12.83 2.05
CA VAL A 166 -5.59 12.32 0.68
C VAL A 166 -7.02 11.91 0.34
N ALA A 167 -7.66 11.14 1.23
CA ALA A 167 -9.02 10.64 1.07
C ALA A 167 -9.81 10.80 2.39
N PRO A 168 -10.07 12.03 2.83
CA PRO A 168 -10.76 12.29 4.10
C PRO A 168 -12.22 11.80 4.09
N ASP A 169 -12.78 11.56 2.92
CA ASP A 169 -14.11 10.97 2.68
C ASP A 169 -14.10 9.45 2.53
N ALA A 170 -12.95 8.80 2.74
CA ALA A 170 -12.85 7.34 2.65
C ALA A 170 -13.81 6.68 3.64
N PRO A 171 -14.71 5.79 3.16
CA PRO A 171 -15.70 5.15 4.02
C PRO A 171 -15.09 4.17 5.03
N VAL A 172 -13.89 3.68 4.77
CA VAL A 172 -13.13 2.81 5.70
C VAL A 172 -11.77 3.43 5.94
N LYS A 173 -11.47 3.71 7.20
CA LYS A 173 -10.17 4.24 7.63
C LYS A 173 -9.59 3.34 8.71
N VAL A 174 -8.36 2.93 8.52
CA VAL A 174 -7.62 2.05 9.43
C VAL A 174 -6.30 2.71 9.79
N PHE A 175 -5.95 2.67 11.07
CA PHE A 175 -4.67 3.13 11.56
C PHE A 175 -3.93 1.94 12.19
N LEU A 176 -2.88 1.45 11.52
CA LEU A 176 -2.11 0.31 12.00
C LEU A 176 -1.01 0.77 12.94
N THR A 177 -0.96 0.18 14.14
CA THR A 177 0.11 0.37 15.11
C THR A 177 0.87 -0.93 15.36
N ALA A 178 2.05 -0.83 15.94
CA ALA A 178 2.79 -1.93 16.56
C ALA A 178 3.85 -1.33 17.50
N THR A 179 4.29 -2.11 18.48
CA THR A 179 5.41 -1.70 19.36
C THR A 179 6.67 -1.41 18.55
N GLU A 180 7.48 -0.49 19.04
CA GLU A 180 8.75 -0.09 18.39
C GLU A 180 9.66 -1.30 18.13
N ALA A 181 9.77 -2.20 19.10
CA ALA A 181 10.57 -3.40 18.99
C ALA A 181 10.11 -4.32 17.84
N VAL A 182 8.79 -4.54 17.71
CA VAL A 182 8.22 -5.36 16.63
C VAL A 182 8.43 -4.69 15.27
N ARG A 183 8.24 -3.37 15.19
CA ARG A 183 8.46 -2.60 13.96
C ARG A 183 9.93 -2.66 13.52
N ALA A 184 10.87 -2.50 14.44
CA ALA A 184 12.29 -2.59 14.17
C ALA A 184 12.71 -3.99 13.73
N SER A 185 12.20 -5.03 14.37
CA SER A 185 12.43 -6.43 13.98
C SER A 185 11.93 -6.73 12.56
N ARG A 186 10.69 -6.32 12.23
CA ARG A 186 10.13 -6.47 10.88
C ARG A 186 10.99 -5.75 9.84
N ARG A 187 11.41 -4.51 10.13
CA ARG A 187 12.21 -3.71 9.21
C ARG A 187 13.62 -4.27 9.02
N SER A 188 14.25 -4.77 10.09
CA SER A 188 15.55 -5.45 9.99
C SER A 188 15.46 -6.71 9.11
N ALA A 189 14.37 -7.47 9.23
CA ALA A 189 14.13 -8.62 8.36
C ALA A 189 13.94 -8.21 6.87
N ASP A 190 13.25 -7.10 6.60
CA ASP A 190 13.12 -6.55 5.24
C ASP A 190 14.47 -6.12 4.63
N LEU A 191 15.44 -5.77 5.47
CA LEU A 191 16.77 -5.32 5.10
C LEU A 191 17.84 -6.41 5.29
N ALA A 192 17.46 -7.68 5.41
CA ALA A 192 18.38 -8.78 5.74
C ALA A 192 19.57 -8.92 4.76
N ALA A 193 19.49 -8.39 3.55
CA ALA A 193 20.59 -8.33 2.59
C ALA A 193 21.63 -7.23 2.91
N ASP A 194 21.32 -6.28 3.80
CA ASP A 194 22.24 -5.22 4.24
C ASP A 194 22.87 -5.59 5.60
N PRO A 195 24.18 -5.94 5.66
CA PRO A 195 24.85 -6.31 6.90
C PRO A 195 24.86 -5.19 7.95
N GLY A 196 24.66 -3.93 7.54
CA GLY A 196 24.57 -2.78 8.44
C GLY A 196 23.19 -2.56 9.07
N ALA A 197 22.17 -3.32 8.67
CA ALA A 197 20.80 -3.18 9.17
C ALA A 197 20.54 -4.03 10.42
N THR A 198 21.33 -3.84 11.47
CA THR A 198 21.05 -4.49 12.77
C THR A 198 19.74 -3.95 13.38
N VAL A 199 19.17 -4.68 14.32
CA VAL A 199 17.93 -4.26 15.01
C VAL A 199 18.12 -2.91 15.70
N GLU A 200 19.26 -2.70 16.37
CA GLU A 200 19.59 -1.46 17.10
C GLU A 200 19.69 -0.26 16.13
N VAL A 201 20.39 -0.43 15.00
CA VAL A 201 20.53 0.61 13.99
C VAL A 201 19.17 0.92 13.37
N THR A 202 18.40 -0.12 13.07
CA THR A 202 17.05 0.00 12.50
C THR A 202 16.09 0.70 13.45
N LEU A 203 16.17 0.42 14.76
CA LEU A 203 15.38 1.08 15.81
C LEU A 203 15.66 2.59 15.82
N ALA A 204 16.97 2.98 15.85
CA ALA A 204 17.36 4.38 15.87
C ALA A 204 16.93 5.13 14.58
N GLU A 205 17.02 4.50 13.42
CA GLU A 205 16.56 5.06 12.15
C GLU A 205 15.04 5.23 12.12
N GLN A 206 14.29 4.24 12.63
CA GLN A 206 12.83 4.35 12.73
C GLN A 206 12.39 5.45 13.68
N ALA A 207 13.01 5.56 14.85
CA ALA A 207 12.68 6.61 15.82
C ALA A 207 12.88 8.01 15.21
N ARG A 208 13.97 8.23 14.46
CA ARG A 208 14.21 9.48 13.73
C ARG A 208 13.14 9.75 12.67
N ARG A 209 12.75 8.72 11.91
CA ARG A 209 11.69 8.83 10.90
C ARG A 209 10.34 9.13 11.53
N ASP A 210 9.96 8.42 12.57
CA ASP A 210 8.70 8.64 13.26
C ASP A 210 8.62 10.07 13.82
N ALA A 211 9.73 10.59 14.38
CA ALA A 211 9.79 11.99 14.81
C ALA A 211 9.64 12.99 13.65
N SER A 212 10.26 12.70 12.49
CA SER A 212 10.14 13.53 11.29
C SER A 212 8.76 13.43 10.64
N ASP A 213 8.14 12.25 10.63
CA ASP A 213 6.84 12.00 10.02
C ASP A 213 5.67 12.40 10.95
N ALA A 214 5.91 12.60 12.27
CA ALA A 214 4.89 12.89 13.28
C ALA A 214 3.93 14.05 12.93
N PRO A 215 4.39 15.19 12.38
CA PRO A 215 3.50 16.28 11.99
C PRO A 215 2.46 15.91 10.93
N GLN A 216 2.75 14.90 10.11
CA GLN A 216 1.87 14.42 9.03
C GLN A 216 1.12 13.13 9.38
N MET A 217 1.37 12.55 10.57
CA MET A 217 0.84 11.23 10.96
C MET A 217 -0.29 11.33 11.98
N ALA A 218 -1.24 12.22 11.73
CA ALA A 218 -2.43 12.32 12.57
C ALA A 218 -3.43 11.22 12.20
N ARG A 219 -3.85 10.41 13.19
CA ARG A 219 -4.94 9.45 13.01
C ARG A 219 -6.24 10.20 12.76
N ALA A 220 -6.97 9.83 11.71
CA ALA A 220 -8.31 10.35 11.47
C ALA A 220 -9.23 9.97 12.65
N ALA A 221 -10.13 10.89 13.04
CA ALA A 221 -10.98 10.70 14.21
C ALA A 221 -11.92 9.48 14.09
N ASP A 222 -12.29 9.13 12.86
CA ASP A 222 -13.14 8.00 12.49
C ASP A 222 -12.34 6.75 12.06
N ALA A 223 -11.00 6.75 12.20
CA ALA A 223 -10.19 5.59 11.88
C ALA A 223 -10.22 4.54 13.00
N VAL A 224 -10.41 3.28 12.60
CA VAL A 224 -10.26 2.13 13.48
C VAL A 224 -8.77 1.86 13.67
N GLU A 225 -8.33 1.82 14.92
CA GLU A 225 -6.97 1.44 15.26
C GLU A 225 -6.85 -0.08 15.38
N ILE A 226 -5.82 -0.65 14.73
CA ILE A 226 -5.49 -2.08 14.83
C ILE A 226 -4.04 -2.18 15.31
N ASP A 227 -3.84 -2.73 16.51
CA ASP A 227 -2.51 -3.06 17.02
C ASP A 227 -2.05 -4.40 16.43
N THR A 228 -1.08 -4.32 15.54
CA THR A 228 -0.53 -5.49 14.85
C THR A 228 0.62 -6.17 15.59
N THR A 229 0.90 -5.79 16.84
CA THR A 229 2.04 -6.29 17.62
C THR A 229 2.04 -7.82 17.73
N GLY A 230 0.90 -8.41 18.05
CA GLY A 230 0.71 -9.85 18.22
C GLY A 230 0.02 -10.54 17.05
N LEU A 231 -0.36 -9.80 15.99
CA LEU A 231 -1.14 -10.35 14.88
C LEU A 231 -0.25 -10.81 13.73
N GLY A 232 -0.64 -11.92 13.12
CA GLY A 232 -0.13 -12.36 11.83
C GLY A 232 -0.73 -11.55 10.67
N LEU A 233 -0.04 -11.54 9.53
CA LEU A 233 -0.49 -10.80 8.34
C LEU A 233 -1.92 -11.17 7.91
N ALA A 234 -2.25 -12.46 7.94
CA ALA A 234 -3.58 -12.95 7.54
C ALA A 234 -4.70 -12.42 8.46
N GLU A 235 -4.43 -12.28 9.76
CA GLU A 235 -5.37 -11.74 10.73
C GLU A 235 -5.63 -10.26 10.49
N VAL A 236 -4.58 -9.46 10.25
CA VAL A 236 -4.71 -8.03 9.91
C VAL A 236 -5.49 -7.84 8.61
N ILE A 237 -5.23 -8.66 7.58
CA ILE A 237 -5.98 -8.63 6.33
C ILE A 237 -7.46 -8.94 6.57
N ALA A 238 -7.77 -9.96 7.39
CA ALA A 238 -9.13 -10.34 7.70
C ALA A 238 -9.88 -9.23 8.46
N GLU A 239 -9.22 -8.55 9.40
CA GLU A 239 -9.83 -7.41 10.10
C GLU A 239 -10.15 -6.24 9.16
N ILE A 240 -9.22 -5.88 8.26
CA ILE A 240 -9.48 -4.83 7.26
C ILE A 240 -10.65 -5.23 6.34
N ALA A 241 -10.70 -6.50 5.92
CA ALA A 241 -11.78 -7.00 5.07
C ALA A 241 -13.14 -6.98 5.80
N ALA A 242 -13.17 -7.37 7.07
CA ALA A 242 -14.37 -7.33 7.89
C ALA A 242 -14.93 -5.91 8.06
N LEU A 243 -14.04 -4.92 8.25
CA LEU A 243 -14.42 -3.50 8.32
C LEU A 243 -15.03 -3.02 6.98
N ALA A 244 -14.45 -3.44 5.85
CA ALA A 244 -14.96 -3.13 4.53
C ALA A 244 -16.36 -3.73 4.32
N ASP A 245 -16.56 -4.99 4.68
CA ASP A 245 -17.84 -5.68 4.55
C ASP A 245 -18.91 -5.07 5.47
N ALA A 246 -18.58 -4.76 6.71
CA ALA A 246 -19.48 -4.08 7.64
C ALA A 246 -19.93 -2.71 7.10
N ARG A 247 -19.03 -1.96 6.48
CA ARG A 247 -19.35 -0.66 5.86
C ARG A 247 -20.29 -0.82 4.67
N MET A 248 -20.04 -1.80 3.81
CA MET A 248 -20.87 -2.07 2.64
C MET A 248 -22.26 -2.58 3.03
N ALA A 249 -22.38 -3.32 4.13
CA ALA A 249 -23.67 -3.79 4.65
C ALA A 249 -24.50 -2.70 5.34
N GLY A 250 -24.01 -1.46 5.43
CA GLY A 250 -24.67 -0.36 6.12
C GLY A 250 -24.70 -0.51 7.65
N ALA A 251 -23.89 -1.41 8.20
CA ALA A 251 -23.82 -1.67 9.64
C ALA A 251 -23.05 -0.58 10.44
N TRP A 252 -22.36 0.31 9.74
CA TRP A 252 -21.69 1.46 10.34
C TRP A 252 -22.65 2.64 10.46
N ARG A 253 -23.20 2.84 11.64
CA ARG A 253 -23.78 4.13 12.02
C ARG A 253 -22.68 4.96 12.68
N THR A 254 -22.47 6.14 12.17
CA THR A 254 -21.62 7.19 12.76
C THR A 254 -22.03 7.51 14.18
#